data_7b6be342e8733c6b90f577a3a20b14a6
#
_entry.id   7b6be342e8733c6b90f577a3a20b14a6
#
_cell.length_a   1.000
_cell.length_b   1.000
_cell.length_c   1.000
_cell.angle_alpha   90.00
_cell.angle_beta   90.00
_cell.angle_gamma   90.00
#
_symmetry.space_group_name_H-M   'P 1'
#
loop_
_entity.id
_entity.type
_entity.pdbx_description
1 polymer ?
#
loop_
_entity_poly.entity_id
_entity_poly.type
_entity_poly.pdbx_seq_one_letter_code
_entity_poly.pdbx_strand_id
1 'polypeptide(L)'
;MKAVGIVGSPRKGGNTELLTAHCLKAIAEESIDTELVPLAGLTIAGCNACMYCREHDGCSIEDDLQPVYAKMTAADAIIVGSPVYFGSATSLVKALLERVGYMSFRGKPFVGKVGGPLVVARRAGKNFTFMELMHWFHIMQVINPGSTYWNVAIGREKGEVAQDEEGMNTAWNFGKNVAGLLKKLKA
;
A
#
# COMPACT_ATOMS: atom_id res chain seq x y z
N MET A 1 -8.31 7.08 -14.83
CA MET A 1 -8.13 6.28 -13.59
C MET A 1 -6.69 6.40 -13.15
N LYS A 2 -6.47 6.39 -11.84
CA LYS A 2 -5.11 6.50 -11.24
C LYS A 2 -4.92 5.46 -10.14
N ALA A 3 -3.75 4.83 -10.09
CA ALA A 3 -3.34 3.95 -9.01
C ALA A 3 -2.10 4.51 -8.30
N VAL A 4 -2.07 4.41 -6.97
CA VAL A 4 -0.93 4.81 -6.14
C VAL A 4 -0.34 3.60 -5.43
N GLY A 5 0.99 3.47 -5.47
CA GLY A 5 1.74 2.46 -4.73
C GLY A 5 2.56 3.13 -3.61
N ILE A 6 2.19 2.86 -2.38
CA ILE A 6 2.90 3.33 -1.19
C ILE A 6 4.00 2.33 -0.84
N VAL A 7 5.24 2.78 -0.69
CA VAL A 7 6.38 1.92 -0.35
C VAL A 7 6.84 2.20 1.07
N GLY A 8 6.52 1.30 1.98
CA GLY A 8 6.83 1.39 3.40
C GLY A 8 8.24 0.93 3.79
N SER A 9 9.11 0.67 2.83
CA SER A 9 10.50 0.32 3.11
C SER A 9 11.34 1.56 3.40
N PRO A 10 12.18 1.58 4.46
CA PRO A 10 13.15 2.65 4.66
C PRO A 10 14.34 2.58 3.68
N ARG A 11 14.48 1.50 2.93
CA ARG A 11 15.56 1.30 1.95
C ARG A 11 15.12 1.78 0.57
N LYS A 12 15.67 2.90 0.08
CA LYS A 12 15.43 3.38 -1.28
C LYS A 12 15.93 2.37 -2.32
N GLY A 13 15.12 2.08 -3.35
CA GLY A 13 15.39 1.07 -4.38
C GLY A 13 15.50 -0.35 -3.81
N GLY A 14 14.86 -0.63 -2.67
CA GLY A 14 14.86 -1.95 -2.03
C GLY A 14 13.82 -2.91 -2.62
N ASN A 15 13.80 -4.13 -2.11
CA ASN A 15 12.93 -5.21 -2.62
C ASN A 15 11.44 -4.84 -2.62
N THR A 16 10.96 -4.17 -1.58
CA THR A 16 9.56 -3.73 -1.49
C THR A 16 9.22 -2.72 -2.58
N GLU A 17 10.13 -1.78 -2.85
CA GLU A 17 9.95 -0.77 -3.91
C GLU A 17 9.91 -1.44 -5.28
N LEU A 18 10.82 -2.37 -5.55
CA LEU A 18 10.85 -3.13 -6.80
C LEU A 18 9.56 -3.93 -7.01
N LEU A 19 9.09 -4.65 -5.98
CA LEU A 19 7.86 -5.44 -6.07
C LEU A 19 6.63 -4.54 -6.31
N THR A 20 6.55 -3.40 -5.58
CA THR A 20 5.45 -2.45 -5.74
C THR A 20 5.46 -1.80 -7.12
N ALA A 21 6.64 -1.39 -7.61
CA ALA A 21 6.80 -0.84 -8.95
C ALA A 21 6.43 -1.86 -10.03
N HIS A 22 6.76 -3.14 -9.83
CA HIS A 22 6.40 -4.22 -10.75
C HIS A 22 4.88 -4.41 -10.84
N CYS A 23 4.18 -4.39 -9.71
CA CYS A 23 2.71 -4.41 -9.67
C CYS A 23 2.12 -3.18 -10.38
N LEU A 24 2.64 -1.98 -10.11
CA LEU A 24 2.18 -0.75 -10.78
C LEU A 24 2.43 -0.79 -12.29
N LYS A 25 3.52 -1.39 -12.75
CA LYS A 25 3.78 -1.58 -14.18
C LYS A 25 2.67 -2.42 -14.83
N ALA A 26 2.23 -3.51 -14.18
CA ALA A 26 1.12 -4.33 -14.67
C ALA A 26 -0.21 -3.53 -14.77
N ILE A 27 -0.44 -2.60 -13.83
CA ILE A 27 -1.59 -1.68 -13.88
C ILE A 27 -1.44 -0.67 -15.03
N ALA A 28 -0.25 -0.11 -15.22
CA ALA A 28 0.03 0.89 -16.27
C ALA A 28 -0.16 0.32 -17.69
N GLU A 29 0.17 -0.96 -17.90
CA GLU A 29 -0.08 -1.64 -19.20
C GLU A 29 -1.57 -1.67 -19.57
N GLU A 30 -2.46 -1.49 -18.61
CA GLU A 30 -3.90 -1.40 -18.81
C GLU A 30 -4.41 0.06 -19.01
N SER A 31 -3.51 0.99 -19.35
CA SER A 31 -3.79 2.41 -19.59
C SER A 31 -4.37 3.14 -18.37
N ILE A 32 -3.88 2.78 -17.18
CA ILE A 32 -4.19 3.44 -15.92
C ILE A 32 -2.95 4.19 -15.44
N ASP A 33 -3.08 5.47 -15.11
CA ASP A 33 -1.98 6.26 -14.57
C ASP A 33 -1.50 5.67 -13.24
N THR A 34 -0.18 5.61 -13.04
CA THR A 34 0.40 5.07 -11.82
C THR A 34 1.39 6.03 -11.18
N GLU A 35 1.42 6.04 -9.86
CA GLU A 35 2.36 6.83 -9.08
C GLU A 35 2.96 5.98 -7.96
N LEU A 36 4.29 5.93 -7.86
CA LEU A 36 5.01 5.30 -6.76
C LEU A 36 5.38 6.35 -5.71
N VAL A 37 5.03 6.08 -4.45
CA VAL A 37 5.26 6.99 -3.32
C VAL A 37 6.10 6.29 -2.24
N PRO A 38 7.44 6.43 -2.29
CA PRO A 38 8.30 5.92 -1.23
C PRO A 38 8.14 6.75 0.05
N LEU A 39 7.99 6.06 1.20
CA LEU A 39 7.99 6.70 2.52
C LEU A 39 9.42 6.92 3.06
N ALA A 40 10.43 6.35 2.42
CA ALA A 40 11.83 6.48 2.82
C ALA A 40 12.30 7.95 2.78
N GLY A 41 12.69 8.47 3.94
CA GLY A 41 13.12 9.85 4.10
C GLY A 41 12.00 10.83 4.47
N LEU A 42 10.75 10.38 4.53
CA LEU A 42 9.65 11.16 5.08
C LEU A 42 9.60 11.04 6.60
N THR A 43 9.19 12.10 7.26
CA THR A 43 8.88 12.13 8.69
C THR A 43 7.38 11.99 8.86
N ILE A 44 6.93 10.84 9.35
CA ILE A 44 5.50 10.57 9.65
C ILE A 44 5.42 10.05 11.08
N ALA A 45 4.91 10.88 11.98
CA ALA A 45 4.71 10.51 13.38
C ALA A 45 3.52 9.54 13.56
N GLY A 46 3.56 8.74 14.63
CA GLY A 46 2.42 7.93 15.06
C GLY A 46 1.23 8.79 15.50
N CYS A 47 0.02 8.20 15.52
CA CYS A 47 -1.17 8.87 16.02
C CYS A 47 -1.06 9.11 17.55
N ASN A 48 -1.31 10.35 18.00
CA ASN A 48 -1.36 10.71 19.43
C ASN A 48 -2.77 10.69 20.01
N ALA A 49 -3.74 10.18 19.28
CA ALA A 49 -5.15 10.06 19.69
C ALA A 49 -5.82 11.38 20.11
N CYS A 50 -5.40 12.52 19.58
CA CYS A 50 -5.95 13.84 19.91
C CYS A 50 -7.40 14.08 19.40
N MET A 51 -7.91 13.20 18.54
CA MET A 51 -9.26 13.24 17.97
C MET A 51 -9.59 14.46 17.11
N TYR A 52 -8.60 15.30 16.78
CA TYR A 52 -8.77 16.49 15.94
C TYR A 52 -9.48 16.18 14.60
N CYS A 53 -9.10 15.08 13.95
CA CYS A 53 -9.65 14.65 12.66
C CYS A 53 -11.12 14.18 12.70
N ARG A 54 -11.76 14.09 13.87
CA ARG A 54 -13.20 13.83 13.97
C ARG A 54 -14.04 15.06 13.61
N GLU A 55 -13.53 16.25 13.93
CA GLU A 55 -14.22 17.52 13.80
C GLU A 55 -13.67 18.37 12.66
N HIS A 56 -12.40 18.14 12.28
CA HIS A 56 -11.67 18.91 11.30
C HIS A 56 -11.18 18.04 10.13
N ASP A 57 -10.95 18.64 8.98
CA ASP A 57 -10.28 17.98 7.87
C ASP A 57 -8.77 17.92 8.13
N GLY A 58 -8.16 16.75 7.88
CA GLY A 58 -6.73 16.54 8.07
C GLY A 58 -6.35 16.08 9.49
N CYS A 59 -5.08 16.23 9.79
CA CYS A 59 -4.47 15.86 11.08
C CYS A 59 -3.83 17.10 11.73
N SER A 60 -3.88 17.17 13.07
CA SER A 60 -3.23 18.25 13.84
C SER A 60 -1.70 18.16 13.88
N ILE A 61 -1.14 17.00 13.54
CA ILE A 61 0.31 16.82 13.48
C ILE A 61 0.81 17.29 12.11
N GLU A 62 1.63 18.33 12.11
CA GLU A 62 2.26 18.88 10.91
C GLU A 62 3.53 18.08 10.58
N ASP A 63 3.46 17.24 9.55
CA ASP A 63 4.57 16.42 9.04
C ASP A 63 4.30 16.00 7.57
N ASP A 64 5.08 15.07 7.03
CA ASP A 64 4.99 14.65 5.63
C ASP A 64 3.76 13.79 5.30
N LEU A 65 2.82 13.59 6.23
CA LEU A 65 1.64 12.75 6.00
C LEU A 65 0.66 13.37 4.99
N GLN A 66 0.40 14.67 5.06
CA GLN A 66 -0.66 15.31 4.28
C GLN A 66 -0.50 15.13 2.75
N PRO A 67 0.69 15.32 2.15
CA PRO A 67 0.90 15.05 0.73
C PRO A 67 0.64 13.59 0.34
N VAL A 68 1.00 12.63 1.21
CA VAL A 68 0.76 11.20 0.97
C VAL A 68 -0.72 10.89 1.05
N TYR A 69 -1.42 11.41 2.07
CA TYR A 69 -2.87 11.27 2.21
C TYR A 69 -3.63 11.82 1.00
N ALA A 70 -3.26 13.00 0.51
CA ALA A 70 -3.88 13.60 -0.67
C ALA A 70 -3.72 12.71 -1.92
N LYS A 71 -2.55 12.10 -2.13
CA LYS A 71 -2.34 11.15 -3.23
C LYS A 71 -3.18 9.89 -3.08
N MET A 72 -3.28 9.33 -1.87
CA MET A 72 -4.10 8.14 -1.58
C MET A 72 -5.58 8.42 -1.80
N THR A 73 -6.08 9.59 -1.39
CA THR A 73 -7.49 9.96 -1.55
C THR A 73 -7.87 10.29 -2.98
N ALA A 74 -6.95 10.83 -3.77
CA ALA A 74 -7.16 11.14 -5.18
C ALA A 74 -7.09 9.92 -6.11
N ALA A 75 -6.46 8.83 -5.69
CA ALA A 75 -6.32 7.62 -6.51
C ALA A 75 -7.60 6.76 -6.50
N ASP A 76 -7.85 6.04 -7.59
CA ASP A 76 -8.91 5.02 -7.70
C ASP A 76 -8.45 3.66 -7.12
N ALA A 77 -7.14 3.39 -7.15
CA ALA A 77 -6.55 2.20 -6.54
C ALA A 77 -5.37 2.53 -5.63
N ILE A 78 -5.22 1.72 -4.57
CA ILE A 78 -4.18 1.89 -3.56
C ILE A 78 -3.45 0.56 -3.33
N ILE A 79 -2.15 0.55 -3.53
CA ILE A 79 -1.27 -0.57 -3.22
C ILE A 79 -0.37 -0.16 -2.06
N VAL A 80 -0.27 -0.96 -1.00
CA VAL A 80 0.63 -0.69 0.12
C VAL A 80 1.68 -1.80 0.21
N GLY A 81 2.91 -1.45 -0.13
CA GLY A 81 4.06 -2.32 0.00
C GLY A 81 4.75 -2.18 1.36
N SER A 82 5.01 -3.27 2.08
CA SER A 82 5.81 -3.27 3.30
C SER A 82 6.82 -4.41 3.34
N PRO A 83 8.05 -4.18 3.82
CA PRO A 83 8.87 -5.29 4.25
C PRO A 83 8.38 -5.82 5.60
N VAL A 84 8.75 -7.06 5.93
CA VAL A 84 8.47 -7.65 7.25
C VAL A 84 9.54 -7.23 8.25
N TYR A 85 9.14 -6.52 9.29
CA TYR A 85 9.96 -6.17 10.44
C TYR A 85 9.37 -6.82 11.69
N PHE A 86 10.07 -7.82 12.25
CA PHE A 86 9.62 -8.56 13.44
C PHE A 86 8.20 -9.13 13.35
N GLY A 87 7.81 -9.63 12.15
CA GLY A 87 6.50 -10.24 11.91
C GLY A 87 5.37 -9.24 11.63
N SER A 88 5.67 -7.95 11.48
CA SER A 88 4.72 -6.85 11.26
C SER A 88 5.18 -5.95 10.12
N ALA A 89 4.31 -5.02 9.70
CA ALA A 89 4.69 -3.93 8.82
C ALA A 89 5.69 -2.97 9.51
N THR A 90 6.41 -2.16 8.72
CA THR A 90 7.31 -1.16 9.29
C THR A 90 6.56 -0.10 10.09
N SER A 91 7.27 0.54 11.03
CA SER A 91 6.73 1.70 11.78
C SER A 91 6.26 2.83 10.85
N LEU A 92 6.93 3.03 9.70
CA LEU A 92 6.52 4.01 8.69
C LEU A 92 5.12 3.69 8.13
N VAL A 93 4.86 2.43 7.78
CA VAL A 93 3.54 1.99 7.31
C VAL A 93 2.51 2.10 8.42
N LYS A 94 2.85 1.68 9.63
CA LYS A 94 1.93 1.73 10.78
C LYS A 94 1.52 3.17 11.10
N ALA A 95 2.49 4.08 11.21
CA ALA A 95 2.23 5.50 11.48
C ALA A 95 1.33 6.14 10.39
N LEU A 96 1.62 5.84 9.12
CA LEU A 96 0.80 6.28 8.00
C LEU A 96 -0.64 5.75 8.12
N LEU A 97 -0.81 4.42 8.22
CA LEU A 97 -2.12 3.78 8.15
C LEU A 97 -3.00 4.09 9.38
N GLU A 98 -2.42 4.26 10.56
CA GLU A 98 -3.16 4.71 11.75
C GLU A 98 -3.78 6.08 11.53
N ARG A 99 -2.99 7.05 11.11
CA ARG A 99 -3.46 8.43 10.94
C ARG A 99 -4.37 8.57 9.73
N VAL A 100 -4.00 7.98 8.60
CA VAL A 100 -4.85 7.94 7.41
C VAL A 100 -6.19 7.26 7.72
N GLY A 101 -6.20 6.17 8.48
CA GLY A 101 -7.40 5.48 8.91
C GLY A 101 -8.32 6.38 9.74
N TYR A 102 -7.80 7.03 10.80
CA TYR A 102 -8.60 7.93 11.62
C TYR A 102 -9.16 9.13 10.85
N MET A 103 -8.34 9.77 9.99
CA MET A 103 -8.80 10.87 9.13
C MET A 103 -9.91 10.44 8.16
N SER A 104 -9.89 9.18 7.74
CA SER A 104 -10.81 8.64 6.73
C SER A 104 -12.16 8.19 7.27
N PHE A 105 -12.35 8.09 8.58
CA PHE A 105 -13.69 7.84 9.13
C PHE A 105 -14.67 8.98 8.84
N ARG A 106 -14.18 10.20 8.71
CA ARG A 106 -14.92 11.33 8.18
C ARG A 106 -14.82 11.32 6.66
N GLY A 107 -15.93 11.49 5.96
CA GLY A 107 -15.96 11.55 4.49
C GLY A 107 -15.71 10.22 3.75
N LYS A 108 -15.15 9.21 4.41
CA LYS A 108 -14.94 7.84 3.89
C LYS A 108 -14.31 7.78 2.47
N PRO A 109 -13.17 8.45 2.22
CA PRO A 109 -12.61 8.62 0.88
C PRO A 109 -12.10 7.32 0.24
N PHE A 110 -12.01 6.21 0.98
CA PHE A 110 -11.51 4.94 0.48
C PHE A 110 -12.58 3.92 0.10
N VAL A 111 -13.84 4.18 0.49
CA VAL A 111 -14.94 3.26 0.20
C VAL A 111 -15.06 3.01 -1.30
N GLY A 112 -15.05 1.73 -1.69
CA GLY A 112 -15.19 1.30 -3.07
C GLY A 112 -13.94 1.46 -3.95
N LYS A 113 -12.83 2.00 -3.42
CA LYS A 113 -11.54 1.95 -4.14
C LYS A 113 -11.05 0.50 -4.23
N VAL A 114 -10.14 0.24 -5.16
CA VAL A 114 -9.55 -1.09 -5.39
C VAL A 114 -8.14 -1.13 -4.83
N GLY A 115 -7.68 -2.27 -4.32
CA GLY A 115 -6.29 -2.37 -3.90
C GLY A 115 -6.01 -3.44 -2.86
N GLY A 116 -4.81 -3.37 -2.27
CA GLY A 116 -4.39 -4.32 -1.26
C GLY A 116 -2.89 -4.24 -0.96
N PRO A 117 -2.41 -5.09 -0.04
CA PRO A 117 -1.02 -5.10 0.36
C PRO A 117 -0.13 -5.93 -0.56
N LEU A 118 1.16 -5.56 -0.59
CA LEU A 118 2.29 -6.36 -1.07
C LEU A 118 3.31 -6.47 0.05
N VAL A 119 3.80 -7.67 0.34
CA VAL A 119 4.72 -7.89 1.46
C VAL A 119 5.99 -8.58 1.00
N VAL A 120 7.14 -8.07 1.41
CA VAL A 120 8.43 -8.70 1.17
C VAL A 120 9.06 -9.12 2.48
N ALA A 121 9.46 -10.38 2.59
CA ALA A 121 10.19 -10.89 3.74
C ALA A 121 11.56 -11.43 3.32
N ARG A 122 12.53 -11.34 4.24
CA ARG A 122 13.78 -12.10 4.10
C ARG A 122 13.54 -13.62 4.10
N ARG A 123 12.60 -14.08 4.96
CA ARG A 123 12.34 -15.50 5.19
C ARG A 123 10.93 -15.78 5.70
N ALA A 124 10.58 -15.31 6.88
CA ALA A 124 9.34 -15.63 7.60
C ALA A 124 8.56 -14.37 7.99
N GLY A 125 7.33 -14.56 8.50
CA GLY A 125 6.46 -13.46 9.00
C GLY A 125 5.62 -12.78 7.94
N LYS A 126 5.79 -13.11 6.65
CA LYS A 126 5.07 -12.44 5.55
C LYS A 126 3.55 -12.57 5.65
N ASN A 127 3.04 -13.72 6.06
CA ASN A 127 1.58 -13.93 6.14
C ASN A 127 0.95 -13.10 7.27
N PHE A 128 1.62 -12.97 8.42
CA PHE A 128 1.15 -12.12 9.52
C PHE A 128 1.09 -10.64 9.10
N THR A 129 2.17 -10.15 8.47
CA THR A 129 2.22 -8.78 7.95
C THR A 129 1.18 -8.55 6.85
N PHE A 130 0.97 -9.52 5.96
CA PHE A 130 -0.07 -9.45 4.93
C PHE A 130 -1.46 -9.32 5.55
N MET A 131 -1.80 -10.17 6.52
CA MET A 131 -3.10 -10.12 7.21
C MET A 131 -3.28 -8.85 8.02
N GLU A 132 -2.25 -8.37 8.70
CA GLU A 132 -2.26 -7.09 9.41
C GLU A 132 -2.69 -5.94 8.47
N LEU A 133 -2.07 -5.86 7.30
CA LEU A 133 -2.41 -4.85 6.31
C LEU A 133 -3.81 -5.05 5.72
N MET A 134 -4.21 -6.31 5.48
CA MET A 134 -5.57 -6.63 4.99
C MET A 134 -6.66 -6.13 5.94
N HIS A 135 -6.45 -6.17 7.25
CA HIS A 135 -7.41 -5.60 8.20
C HIS A 135 -7.66 -4.10 7.96
N TRP A 136 -6.60 -3.34 7.63
CA TRP A 136 -6.77 -1.93 7.28
C TRP A 136 -7.57 -1.75 5.99
N PHE A 137 -7.24 -2.49 4.94
CA PHE A 137 -8.00 -2.44 3.68
C PHE A 137 -9.47 -2.80 3.89
N HIS A 138 -9.74 -3.82 4.72
CA HIS A 138 -11.09 -4.26 5.02
C HIS A 138 -11.91 -3.17 5.74
N ILE A 139 -11.38 -2.58 6.84
CA ILE A 139 -12.12 -1.55 7.58
C ILE A 139 -12.29 -0.25 6.78
N MET A 140 -11.36 0.06 5.87
CA MET A 140 -11.48 1.17 4.92
C MET A 140 -12.43 0.86 3.75
N GLN A 141 -13.01 -0.32 3.68
CA GLN A 141 -13.94 -0.79 2.64
C GLN A 141 -13.32 -0.72 1.22
N VAL A 142 -12.02 -0.98 1.14
CA VAL A 142 -11.29 -1.13 -0.12
C VAL A 142 -11.53 -2.53 -0.67
N ILE A 143 -11.86 -2.63 -1.94
CA ILE A 143 -12.13 -3.91 -2.60
C ILE A 143 -10.79 -4.55 -3.01
N ASN A 144 -10.48 -5.71 -2.43
CA ASN A 144 -9.31 -6.49 -2.82
C ASN A 144 -9.68 -7.52 -3.89
N PRO A 145 -9.13 -7.44 -5.11
CA PRO A 145 -9.47 -8.38 -6.19
C PRO A 145 -8.79 -9.74 -6.06
N GLY A 146 -7.86 -9.88 -5.09
CA GLY A 146 -7.03 -11.07 -4.97
C GLY A 146 -5.98 -11.21 -6.08
N SER A 147 -5.26 -12.33 -6.05
CA SER A 147 -4.25 -12.70 -7.05
C SER A 147 -4.19 -14.23 -7.19
N THR A 148 -3.17 -14.75 -7.87
CA THR A 148 -2.92 -16.21 -8.00
C THR A 148 -2.51 -16.86 -6.69
N TYR A 149 -1.97 -16.09 -5.75
CA TYR A 149 -1.59 -16.49 -4.40
C TYR A 149 -1.65 -15.27 -3.46
N TRP A 150 -1.25 -15.41 -2.19
CA TRP A 150 -1.07 -14.25 -1.31
C TRP A 150 0.02 -13.33 -1.87
N ASN A 151 -0.19 -12.04 -1.83
CA ASN A 151 0.72 -11.03 -2.37
C ASN A 151 1.97 -10.88 -1.50
N VAL A 152 2.79 -11.92 -1.46
CA VAL A 152 4.00 -12.01 -0.65
C VAL A 152 5.18 -12.44 -1.53
N ALA A 153 6.35 -11.91 -1.23
CA ALA A 153 7.59 -12.26 -1.93
C ALA A 153 8.76 -12.41 -0.95
N ILE A 154 9.83 -13.03 -1.41
CA ILE A 154 11.06 -13.24 -0.64
C ILE A 154 12.21 -12.47 -1.29
N GLY A 155 13.00 -11.78 -0.47
CA GLY A 155 14.22 -11.12 -0.87
C GLY A 155 14.92 -10.52 0.34
N ARG A 156 16.21 -10.85 0.52
CA ARG A 156 17.06 -10.37 1.60
C ARG A 156 17.90 -9.19 1.15
N GLU A 157 18.75 -9.44 0.18
CA GLU A 157 19.64 -8.42 -0.37
C GLU A 157 18.87 -7.52 -1.34
N LYS A 158 19.39 -6.32 -1.55
CA LYS A 158 18.76 -5.35 -2.45
C LYS A 158 18.67 -5.92 -3.88
N GLY A 159 17.47 -5.96 -4.43
CA GLY A 159 17.22 -6.50 -5.78
C GLY A 159 16.90 -7.99 -5.82
N GLU A 160 17.13 -8.73 -4.75
CA GLU A 160 16.96 -10.19 -4.70
C GLU A 160 15.52 -10.64 -4.95
N VAL A 161 14.52 -9.81 -4.62
CA VAL A 161 13.11 -10.09 -4.88
C VAL A 161 12.83 -10.39 -6.36
N ALA A 162 13.63 -9.85 -7.27
CA ALA A 162 13.50 -10.13 -8.71
C ALA A 162 13.78 -11.58 -9.09
N GLN A 163 14.41 -12.36 -8.19
CA GLN A 163 14.70 -13.79 -8.37
C GLN A 163 13.58 -14.68 -7.80
N ASP A 164 12.63 -14.10 -7.04
CA ASP A 164 11.43 -14.80 -6.56
C ASP A 164 10.35 -14.77 -7.65
N GLU A 165 10.43 -15.73 -8.58
CA GLU A 165 9.51 -15.82 -9.72
C GLU A 165 8.04 -15.89 -9.28
N GLU A 166 7.72 -16.67 -8.24
CA GLU A 166 6.35 -16.81 -7.73
C GLU A 166 5.85 -15.47 -7.16
N GLY A 167 6.64 -14.82 -6.32
CA GLY A 167 6.29 -13.54 -5.72
C GLY A 167 6.13 -12.43 -6.77
N MET A 168 7.03 -12.37 -7.76
CA MET A 168 6.95 -11.42 -8.87
C MET A 168 5.72 -11.67 -9.74
N ASN A 169 5.45 -12.91 -10.13
CA ASN A 169 4.26 -13.27 -10.91
C ASN A 169 2.97 -12.99 -10.14
N THR A 170 2.93 -13.27 -8.83
CA THR A 170 1.78 -12.97 -7.98
C THR A 170 1.52 -11.46 -7.93
N ALA A 171 2.55 -10.63 -7.75
CA ALA A 171 2.42 -9.18 -7.74
C ALA A 171 1.96 -8.62 -9.11
N TRP A 172 2.44 -9.20 -10.20
CA TRP A 172 2.02 -8.86 -11.56
C TRP A 172 0.53 -9.14 -11.77
N ASN A 173 0.11 -10.39 -11.46
CA ASN A 173 -1.29 -10.81 -11.59
C ASN A 173 -2.22 -9.98 -10.67
N PHE A 174 -1.75 -9.62 -9.48
CA PHE A 174 -2.49 -8.69 -8.62
C PHE A 174 -2.71 -7.34 -9.32
N GLY A 175 -1.67 -6.77 -9.94
CA GLY A 175 -1.78 -5.54 -10.71
C GLY A 175 -2.80 -5.65 -11.86
N LYS A 176 -2.76 -6.75 -12.63
CA LYS A 176 -3.74 -7.02 -13.70
C LYS A 176 -5.16 -7.12 -13.15
N ASN A 177 -5.36 -7.79 -12.02
CA ASN A 177 -6.67 -7.93 -11.38
C ASN A 177 -7.20 -6.59 -10.85
N VAL A 178 -6.32 -5.76 -10.26
CA VAL A 178 -6.67 -4.38 -9.84
C VAL A 178 -7.16 -3.58 -11.05
N ALA A 179 -6.41 -3.58 -12.14
CA ALA A 179 -6.78 -2.85 -13.35
C ALA A 179 -8.10 -3.36 -13.96
N GLY A 180 -8.25 -4.68 -14.05
CA GLY A 180 -9.48 -5.32 -14.57
C GLY A 180 -10.71 -4.99 -13.75
N LEU A 181 -10.58 -4.98 -12.40
CA LEU A 181 -11.68 -4.60 -11.52
C LEU A 181 -12.02 -3.11 -11.62
N LEU A 182 -11.01 -2.22 -11.68
CA LEU A 182 -11.23 -0.79 -11.88
C LEU A 182 -12.01 -0.52 -13.16
N LYS A 183 -11.64 -1.16 -14.27
CA LYS A 183 -12.37 -1.00 -15.54
C LYS A 183 -13.82 -1.43 -15.43
N LYS A 184 -14.10 -2.55 -14.74
CA LYS A 184 -15.47 -3.04 -14.52
C LYS A 184 -16.30 -2.11 -13.64
N LEU A 185 -15.70 -1.46 -12.64
CA LEU A 185 -16.40 -0.54 -11.75
C LEU A 185 -16.67 0.83 -12.37
N LYS A 186 -15.94 1.19 -13.43
CA LYS A 186 -16.03 2.50 -14.12
C LYS A 186 -16.72 2.38 -15.50
N ALA A 187 -17.03 1.16 -15.95
CA ALA A 187 -17.84 0.93 -17.14
C ALA A 187 -19.34 1.17 -16.86
#